data_d76b2ffe726db889dcc926e88a5d4d6c
#
_entry.id   d76b2ffe726db889dcc926e88a5d4d6c
#
_cell.length_a   1.000
_cell.length_b   1.000
_cell.length_c   1.000
_cell.angle_alpha   90.00
_cell.angle_beta   90.00
_cell.angle_gamma   90.00
#
_symmetry.space_group_name_H-M   'P 1'
#
loop_
_entity.id
_entity.type
_entity.pdbx_description
1 polymer ?
#
loop_
_entity_poly.entity_id
_entity_poly.type
_entity_poly.pdbx_seq_one_letter_code
_entity_poly.pdbx_strand_id
1 'polypeptide(L)'
;MLTYFPWFFVSVLLSFAACASAFVGTPVSIRASLKPSMVTMSASDSMGSLSRSDAIKTAAATAAAAGFVFSNSFPAMADGPYILPDLPYPYEALEPYIDAATMKFHHDKHHAAYVANANKAMAGKTAPSLLELQKDAIKAGTRNAGGGHYNHCLFWNTLCNHDSSGSPSPALAKAIDEAFGSMDEMKAQFATTAAGVFGSGWAWLGCTKDGKLAITGTPNQDNPLMDGAACTAMVPILGLDVWEHAYYLKYQNRRPEYITAFWNVVNWAVVSENYEMYASQGKGVPVVG
;
A
#
# COMPACT_ATOMS: atom_id res chain seq x y z
N MET A 1 57.83 15.14 -31.57
CA MET A 1 57.91 13.70 -31.40
C MET A 1 56.54 13.19 -30.96
N LEU A 2 55.79 12.66 -31.93
CA LEU A 2 54.43 12.11 -31.78
C LEU A 2 54.59 10.64 -31.31
N THR A 3 53.84 10.23 -30.30
CA THR A 3 53.60 8.81 -30.06
C THR A 3 52.13 8.56 -29.87
N TYR A 4 51.57 7.88 -30.88
CA TYR A 4 50.23 7.28 -30.93
C TYR A 4 50.11 6.14 -29.93
N PHE A 5 48.92 6.02 -29.24
CA PHE A 5 48.45 4.81 -28.60
C PHE A 5 47.11 4.35 -29.21
N PRO A 6 46.99 3.09 -29.56
CA PRO A 6 45.82 2.56 -30.24
C PRO A 6 44.68 2.13 -29.31
N TRP A 7 43.45 2.30 -29.78
CA TRP A 7 42.22 1.83 -29.20
C TRP A 7 42.09 0.31 -29.29
N PHE A 8 41.82 -0.35 -28.18
CA PHE A 8 41.35 -1.72 -28.16
C PHE A 8 39.84 -1.75 -27.99
N PHE A 9 39.13 -2.14 -29.06
CA PHE A 9 37.78 -2.61 -29.01
C PHE A 9 37.76 -4.04 -28.48
N VAL A 10 37.09 -4.28 -27.36
CA VAL A 10 36.70 -5.63 -26.90
C VAL A 10 35.23 -5.83 -27.18
N SER A 11 34.93 -6.56 -28.24
CA SER A 11 33.62 -7.10 -28.52
C SER A 11 33.31 -8.27 -27.61
N VAL A 12 32.34 -8.13 -26.71
CA VAL A 12 31.78 -9.27 -25.95
C VAL A 12 30.57 -9.79 -26.72
N LEU A 13 30.74 -10.94 -27.37
CA LEU A 13 29.65 -11.76 -27.91
C LEU A 13 28.96 -12.47 -26.75
N LEU A 14 27.69 -12.12 -26.48
CA LEU A 14 26.82 -12.89 -25.59
C LEU A 14 26.11 -13.98 -26.40
N SER A 15 26.49 -15.22 -26.14
CA SER A 15 25.80 -16.41 -26.62
C SER A 15 24.52 -16.65 -25.80
N PHE A 16 23.37 -16.54 -26.44
CA PHE A 16 22.10 -17.03 -25.86
C PHE A 16 22.02 -18.54 -26.06
N ALA A 17 22.13 -19.30 -24.97
CA ALA A 17 21.74 -20.71 -24.94
C ALA A 17 20.32 -20.80 -24.40
N ALA A 18 19.36 -21.12 -25.28
CA ALA A 18 17.99 -21.44 -24.92
C ALA A 18 17.96 -22.82 -24.26
N CYS A 19 17.53 -22.89 -23.00
CA CYS A 19 17.17 -24.12 -22.32
C CYS A 19 15.65 -24.25 -22.29
N ALA A 20 15.08 -24.94 -23.28
CA ALA A 20 13.69 -25.33 -23.29
C ALA A 20 13.54 -26.65 -22.49
N SER A 21 13.01 -26.56 -21.27
CA SER A 21 12.56 -27.72 -20.51
C SER A 21 11.04 -27.86 -20.68
N ALA A 22 10.64 -28.87 -21.41
CA ALA A 22 9.26 -29.28 -21.61
C ALA A 22 8.69 -29.84 -20.30
N PHE A 23 7.66 -29.19 -19.77
CA PHE A 23 6.83 -29.77 -18.71
C PHE A 23 5.56 -30.31 -19.37
N VAL A 24 5.49 -31.63 -19.52
CA VAL A 24 4.30 -32.37 -19.94
C VAL A 24 3.41 -32.54 -18.72
N GLY A 25 2.42 -31.67 -18.59
CA GLY A 25 1.35 -31.81 -17.60
C GLY A 25 0.11 -32.39 -18.24
N THR A 26 -0.33 -33.55 -17.79
CA THR A 26 -1.58 -34.22 -18.20
C THR A 26 -2.80 -33.39 -17.79
N PRO A 27 -3.81 -33.23 -18.67
CA PRO A 27 -5.03 -32.49 -18.28
C PRO A 27 -5.92 -33.42 -17.43
N VAL A 28 -6.20 -33.00 -16.21
CA VAL A 28 -7.25 -33.60 -15.38
C VAL A 28 -8.60 -33.03 -15.85
N SER A 29 -9.36 -33.90 -16.54
CA SER A 29 -10.73 -33.62 -16.98
C SER A 29 -11.70 -33.82 -15.81
N ILE A 30 -12.18 -32.71 -15.18
CA ILE A 30 -13.30 -32.77 -14.25
C ILE A 30 -14.59 -32.61 -15.04
N ARG A 31 -15.26 -33.74 -15.28
CA ARG A 31 -16.59 -33.81 -15.89
C ARG A 31 -17.63 -33.56 -14.81
N ALA A 32 -18.09 -32.30 -14.65
CA ALA A 32 -19.28 -31.99 -13.86
C ALA A 32 -20.52 -32.35 -14.69
N SER A 33 -21.23 -33.40 -14.28
CA SER A 33 -22.52 -33.80 -14.86
C SER A 33 -23.63 -32.98 -14.22
N LEU A 34 -24.03 -31.88 -14.86
CA LEU A 34 -25.26 -31.16 -14.54
C LEU A 34 -26.40 -31.76 -15.39
N LYS A 35 -27.33 -32.49 -14.77
CA LYS A 35 -28.59 -32.89 -15.41
C LYS A 35 -29.51 -31.67 -15.51
N PRO A 36 -30.01 -31.28 -16.70
CA PRO A 36 -31.04 -30.26 -16.80
C PRO A 36 -32.38 -30.86 -16.37
N SER A 37 -32.98 -30.30 -15.33
CA SER A 37 -34.37 -30.58 -14.97
C SER A 37 -35.26 -29.76 -15.91
N MET A 38 -35.92 -30.41 -16.83
CA MET A 38 -36.94 -29.83 -17.72
C MET A 38 -38.20 -29.56 -16.90
N VAL A 39 -38.47 -28.29 -16.63
CA VAL A 39 -39.82 -27.84 -16.19
C VAL A 39 -40.60 -27.47 -17.45
N THR A 40 -41.50 -28.32 -17.88
CA THR A 40 -42.48 -28.04 -18.95
C THR A 40 -43.59 -27.17 -18.35
N MET A 41 -43.62 -25.89 -18.69
CA MET A 41 -44.81 -25.06 -18.48
C MET A 41 -45.69 -25.11 -19.75
N SER A 42 -46.90 -25.62 -19.59
CA SER A 42 -47.97 -25.57 -20.56
C SER A 42 -48.43 -24.14 -20.81
N ALA A 43 -48.32 -23.69 -22.05
CA ALA A 43 -48.86 -22.40 -22.47
C ALA A 43 -50.30 -22.61 -22.96
N SER A 44 -51.26 -22.05 -22.26
CA SER A 44 -52.56 -21.71 -22.83
C SER A 44 -53.05 -20.41 -22.15
N ASP A 45 -53.43 -19.49 -23.03
CA ASP A 45 -54.37 -18.41 -22.90
C ASP A 45 -53.89 -16.97 -22.52
N SER A 46 -54.23 -16.16 -23.53
CA SER A 46 -54.57 -14.72 -23.53
C SER A 46 -53.36 -13.73 -23.49
N MET A 47 -53.03 -13.29 -24.70
CA MET A 47 -52.27 -12.07 -24.98
C MET A 47 -53.11 -10.83 -24.63
N GLY A 48 -52.84 -10.25 -23.44
CA GLY A 48 -53.16 -8.85 -23.14
C GLY A 48 -51.87 -8.04 -23.28
N SER A 49 -51.89 -6.96 -24.07
CA SER A 49 -50.74 -6.08 -24.29
C SER A 49 -50.37 -5.32 -23.00
N LEU A 50 -49.33 -5.75 -22.33
CA LEU A 50 -48.75 -5.01 -21.20
C LEU A 50 -47.83 -3.90 -21.73
N SER A 51 -48.02 -2.68 -21.21
CA SER A 51 -47.18 -1.54 -21.56
C SER A 51 -45.74 -1.73 -21.03
N ARG A 52 -44.75 -1.08 -21.67
CA ARG A 52 -43.33 -1.14 -21.24
C ARG A 52 -43.13 -0.72 -19.78
N SER A 53 -44.01 0.11 -19.23
CA SER A 53 -43.95 0.55 -17.83
C SER A 53 -44.35 -0.56 -16.84
N ASP A 54 -45.24 -1.48 -17.24
CA ASP A 54 -45.68 -2.56 -16.38
C ASP A 54 -44.66 -3.72 -16.34
N ALA A 55 -43.96 -3.95 -17.44
CA ALA A 55 -42.86 -4.92 -17.50
C ALA A 55 -41.68 -4.51 -16.58
N ILE A 56 -41.41 -3.20 -16.44
CA ILE A 56 -40.37 -2.70 -15.55
C ILE A 56 -40.76 -2.83 -14.07
N LYS A 57 -42.05 -2.62 -13.75
CA LYS A 57 -42.56 -2.78 -12.37
C LYS A 57 -42.59 -4.25 -11.93
N THR A 58 -42.89 -5.17 -12.84
CA THR A 58 -42.89 -6.62 -12.53
C THR A 58 -41.46 -7.16 -12.35
N ALA A 59 -40.49 -6.66 -13.11
CA ALA A 59 -39.08 -7.03 -12.94
C ALA A 59 -38.48 -6.50 -11.61
N ALA A 60 -38.94 -5.34 -11.14
CA ALA A 60 -38.52 -4.79 -9.84
C ALA A 60 -39.12 -5.55 -8.65
N ALA A 61 -40.34 -6.10 -8.78
CA ALA A 61 -40.99 -6.84 -7.70
C ALA A 61 -40.42 -8.27 -7.51
N THR A 62 -39.91 -8.91 -8.60
CA THR A 62 -39.31 -10.26 -8.52
C THR A 62 -37.88 -10.22 -7.99
N ALA A 63 -37.17 -9.10 -8.10
CA ALA A 63 -35.85 -8.94 -7.51
C ALA A 63 -35.85 -8.78 -5.98
N ALA A 64 -36.99 -8.34 -5.42
CA ALA A 64 -37.16 -8.15 -3.97
C ALA A 64 -37.52 -9.44 -3.22
N ALA A 65 -37.88 -10.54 -3.91
CA ALA A 65 -38.27 -11.81 -3.29
C ALA A 65 -37.11 -12.83 -3.21
N ALA A 66 -36.02 -12.63 -3.93
CA ALA A 66 -34.79 -13.37 -3.71
C ALA A 66 -33.96 -12.56 -2.69
N GLY A 67 -34.13 -12.85 -1.42
CA GLY A 67 -33.39 -12.23 -0.34
C GLY A 67 -31.89 -12.54 -0.43
N PHE A 68 -31.20 -11.95 -1.39
CA PHE A 68 -29.76 -11.73 -1.32
C PHE A 68 -29.53 -10.62 -0.29
N VAL A 69 -29.60 -11.01 0.98
CA VAL A 69 -28.95 -10.24 2.02
C VAL A 69 -27.45 -10.30 1.67
N PHE A 70 -26.95 -9.26 1.00
CA PHE A 70 -25.55 -8.95 1.08
C PHE A 70 -25.27 -8.66 2.56
N SER A 71 -25.00 -9.72 3.29
CA SER A 71 -24.39 -9.59 4.61
C SER A 71 -23.04 -8.92 4.36
N ASN A 72 -23.01 -7.57 4.46
CA ASN A 72 -21.80 -6.83 4.76
C ASN A 72 -21.39 -7.23 6.18
N SER A 73 -21.04 -8.50 6.36
CA SER A 73 -20.25 -8.90 7.52
C SER A 73 -18.89 -8.28 7.29
N PHE A 74 -18.71 -7.07 7.83
CA PHE A 74 -17.38 -6.61 8.19
C PHE A 74 -16.79 -7.78 8.99
N PRO A 75 -15.58 -8.29 8.66
CA PRO A 75 -14.94 -9.23 9.53
C PRO A 75 -14.97 -8.58 10.92
N ALA A 76 -15.55 -9.26 11.89
CA ALA A 76 -15.49 -8.82 13.27
C ALA A 76 -14.03 -8.44 13.54
N MET A 77 -13.81 -7.24 14.08
CA MET A 77 -12.47 -6.77 14.45
C MET A 77 -11.82 -7.93 15.18
N ALA A 78 -10.73 -8.45 14.65
CA ALA A 78 -10.13 -9.67 15.20
C ALA A 78 -9.74 -9.37 16.64
N ASP A 79 -10.32 -10.11 17.60
CA ASP A 79 -9.91 -10.04 19.00
C ASP A 79 -8.41 -10.32 19.06
N GLY A 80 -7.62 -9.32 19.44
CA GLY A 80 -6.17 -9.45 19.47
C GLY A 80 -5.49 -8.19 20.01
N PRO A 81 -4.17 -8.25 20.21
CA PRO A 81 -3.42 -7.17 20.83
C PRO A 81 -3.28 -5.92 19.93
N TYR A 82 -3.48 -6.06 18.62
CA TYR A 82 -3.39 -4.96 17.67
C TYR A 82 -4.77 -4.50 17.23
N ILE A 83 -4.96 -3.20 17.12
CA ILE A 83 -6.22 -2.57 16.72
C ILE A 83 -6.06 -1.83 15.39
N LEU A 84 -7.13 -1.74 14.62
CA LEU A 84 -7.19 -0.81 13.49
C LEU A 84 -7.48 0.58 14.06
N PRO A 85 -6.52 1.52 14.04
CA PRO A 85 -6.78 2.86 14.56
C PRO A 85 -7.72 3.62 13.61
N ASP A 86 -8.58 4.48 14.18
CA ASP A 86 -9.35 5.41 13.37
C ASP A 86 -8.42 6.37 12.61
N LEU A 87 -8.84 6.80 11.41
CA LEU A 87 -8.14 7.86 10.69
C LEU A 87 -8.24 9.18 11.49
N PRO A 88 -7.15 9.98 11.59
CA PRO A 88 -7.18 11.27 12.30
C PRO A 88 -7.95 12.37 11.53
N TYR A 89 -8.56 12.04 10.40
CA TYR A 89 -9.34 12.92 9.52
C TYR A 89 -10.40 12.12 8.76
N PRO A 90 -11.48 12.76 8.25
CA PRO A 90 -12.48 12.08 7.43
C PRO A 90 -11.89 11.63 6.08
N TYR A 91 -12.52 10.64 5.45
CA TYR A 91 -12.02 10.05 4.19
C TYR A 91 -11.83 11.07 3.07
N GLU A 92 -12.65 12.12 3.05
CA GLU A 92 -12.63 13.18 2.05
C GLU A 92 -11.53 14.23 2.27
N ALA A 93 -10.85 14.21 3.42
CA ALA A 93 -9.92 15.26 3.82
C ALA A 93 -8.72 15.42 2.89
N LEU A 94 -8.34 14.36 2.20
CA LEU A 94 -7.18 14.37 1.31
C LEU A 94 -7.54 14.74 -0.14
N GLU A 95 -8.81 15.01 -0.43
CA GLU A 95 -9.20 15.47 -1.76
C GLU A 95 -8.71 16.91 -2.01
N PRO A 96 -8.42 17.27 -3.26
CA PRO A 96 -8.56 16.47 -4.48
C PRO A 96 -7.34 15.56 -4.80
N TYR A 97 -6.41 15.38 -3.89
CA TYR A 97 -5.15 14.69 -4.12
C TYR A 97 -5.25 13.16 -3.98
N ILE A 98 -5.92 12.68 -2.94
CA ILE A 98 -6.27 11.26 -2.75
C ILE A 98 -7.80 11.21 -2.54
N ASP A 99 -8.50 10.38 -3.31
CA ASP A 99 -9.96 10.33 -3.28
C ASP A 99 -10.50 9.50 -2.11
N ALA A 100 -11.71 9.87 -1.65
CA ALA A 100 -12.37 9.23 -0.53
C ALA A 100 -12.66 7.73 -0.75
N ALA A 101 -12.89 7.30 -2.00
CA ALA A 101 -13.09 5.89 -2.31
C ALA A 101 -11.80 5.09 -2.10
N THR A 102 -10.66 5.62 -2.54
CA THR A 102 -9.33 5.06 -2.24
C THR A 102 -9.13 4.97 -0.73
N MET A 103 -9.38 6.03 0.02
CA MET A 103 -9.18 6.06 1.48
C MET A 103 -10.01 4.99 2.20
N LYS A 104 -11.27 4.79 1.83
CA LYS A 104 -12.14 3.74 2.40
C LYS A 104 -11.61 2.34 2.14
N PHE A 105 -11.22 2.03 0.89
CA PHE A 105 -10.65 0.71 0.60
C PHE A 105 -9.29 0.52 1.27
N HIS A 106 -8.45 1.53 1.25
CA HIS A 106 -7.10 1.47 1.77
C HIS A 106 -7.09 1.25 3.28
N HIS A 107 -7.92 1.97 4.04
CA HIS A 107 -8.06 1.82 5.47
C HIS A 107 -8.92 0.60 5.85
N ASP A 108 -10.19 0.55 5.42
CA ASP A 108 -11.18 -0.41 5.92
C ASP A 108 -11.00 -1.83 5.40
N LYS A 109 -10.20 -2.02 4.34
CA LYS A 109 -9.95 -3.33 3.75
C LYS A 109 -8.48 -3.73 3.82
N HIS A 110 -7.58 -2.93 3.23
CA HIS A 110 -6.16 -3.30 3.17
C HIS A 110 -5.51 -3.22 4.56
N HIS A 111 -5.59 -2.08 5.25
CA HIS A 111 -5.04 -1.94 6.59
C HIS A 111 -5.71 -2.90 7.58
N ALA A 112 -7.05 -2.98 7.58
CA ALA A 112 -7.79 -3.93 8.42
C ALA A 112 -7.34 -5.39 8.22
N ALA A 113 -7.03 -5.81 6.99
CA ALA A 113 -6.51 -7.15 6.72
C ALA A 113 -5.12 -7.37 7.32
N TYR A 114 -4.24 -6.37 7.30
CA TYR A 114 -2.93 -6.46 7.97
C TYR A 114 -3.08 -6.59 9.48
N VAL A 115 -3.96 -5.83 10.11
CA VAL A 115 -4.28 -5.96 11.55
C VAL A 115 -4.77 -7.37 11.87
N ALA A 116 -5.78 -7.87 11.15
CA ALA A 116 -6.32 -9.20 11.36
C ALA A 116 -5.25 -10.30 11.22
N ASN A 117 -4.38 -10.18 10.21
CA ASN A 117 -3.31 -11.15 9.99
C ASN A 117 -2.20 -11.03 11.05
N ALA A 118 -1.87 -9.83 11.54
CA ALA A 118 -0.92 -9.63 12.64
C ALA A 118 -1.46 -10.27 13.93
N ASN A 119 -2.72 -10.04 14.28
CA ASN A 119 -3.38 -10.68 15.42
C ASN A 119 -3.38 -12.21 15.29
N LYS A 120 -3.69 -12.74 14.12
CA LYS A 120 -3.62 -14.18 13.85
C LYS A 120 -2.21 -14.75 14.06
N ALA A 121 -1.18 -14.05 13.60
CA ALA A 121 0.22 -14.47 13.77
C ALA A 121 0.68 -14.42 15.24
N MET A 122 0.07 -13.57 16.04
CA MET A 122 0.37 -13.42 17.48
C MET A 122 -0.56 -14.20 18.39
N ALA A 123 -1.53 -14.94 17.84
CA ALA A 123 -2.46 -15.74 18.66
C ALA A 123 -1.73 -16.69 19.60
N GLY A 124 -2.07 -16.62 20.88
CA GLY A 124 -1.44 -17.43 21.95
C GLY A 124 -0.02 -17.03 22.32
N LYS A 125 0.47 -15.88 21.85
CA LYS A 125 1.80 -15.33 22.18
C LYS A 125 1.65 -14.00 22.93
N THR A 126 2.67 -13.64 23.71
CA THR A 126 2.79 -12.27 24.23
C THR A 126 3.19 -11.36 23.06
N ALA A 127 2.32 -10.41 22.72
CA ALA A 127 2.58 -9.49 21.64
C ALA A 127 3.46 -8.33 22.13
N PRO A 128 4.55 -8.00 21.42
CA PRO A 128 5.29 -6.75 21.65
C PRO A 128 4.46 -5.56 21.17
N SER A 129 4.89 -4.34 21.48
CA SER A 129 4.36 -3.15 20.81
C SER A 129 4.56 -3.27 19.29
N LEU A 130 3.73 -2.59 18.53
CA LEU A 130 3.82 -2.63 17.06
C LEU A 130 5.18 -2.14 16.54
N LEU A 131 5.78 -1.16 17.22
CA LEU A 131 7.14 -0.69 16.91
C LEU A 131 8.20 -1.76 17.18
N GLU A 132 8.17 -2.41 18.35
CA GLU A 132 9.13 -3.45 18.71
C GLU A 132 9.04 -4.67 17.78
N LEU A 133 7.81 -4.99 17.30
CA LEU A 133 7.58 -6.06 16.36
C LEU A 133 8.37 -5.88 15.06
N GLN A 134 8.65 -4.64 14.62
CA GLN A 134 9.29 -4.39 13.33
C GLN A 134 10.69 -4.97 13.25
N LYS A 135 11.48 -4.86 14.31
CA LYS A 135 12.87 -5.31 14.29
C LYS A 135 13.01 -6.76 13.87
N ASP A 136 12.21 -7.65 14.44
CA ASP A 136 12.28 -9.09 14.20
C ASP A 136 11.16 -9.59 13.26
N ALA A 137 10.41 -8.71 12.60
CA ALA A 137 9.21 -9.05 11.82
C ALA A 137 9.46 -10.14 10.77
N ILE A 138 10.61 -10.11 10.10
CA ILE A 138 11.00 -11.10 9.09
C ILE A 138 11.18 -12.49 9.72
N LYS A 139 11.89 -12.58 10.83
CA LYS A 139 12.16 -13.85 11.56
C LYS A 139 10.91 -14.36 12.28
N ALA A 140 10.10 -13.47 12.81
CA ALA A 140 8.88 -13.81 13.54
C ALA A 140 7.73 -14.28 12.64
N GLY A 141 7.87 -14.21 11.31
CA GLY A 141 6.82 -14.55 10.36
C GLY A 141 5.70 -13.50 10.27
N THR A 142 5.95 -12.30 10.78
CA THR A 142 5.00 -11.18 10.76
C THR A 142 5.37 -10.11 9.74
N ARG A 143 6.33 -10.38 8.85
CA ARG A 143 6.89 -9.43 7.87
C ARG A 143 5.84 -8.60 7.17
N ASN A 144 4.90 -9.23 6.47
CA ASN A 144 3.88 -8.50 5.72
C ASN A 144 2.74 -7.99 6.63
N ALA A 145 2.32 -8.77 7.62
CA ALA A 145 1.20 -8.41 8.48
C ALA A 145 1.58 -7.29 9.47
N GLY A 146 2.64 -7.49 10.24
CA GLY A 146 3.15 -6.50 11.19
C GLY A 146 3.74 -5.28 10.49
N GLY A 147 4.48 -5.50 9.39
CA GLY A 147 5.00 -4.40 8.57
C GLY A 147 3.89 -3.56 7.97
N GLY A 148 2.90 -4.21 7.33
CA GLY A 148 1.76 -3.51 6.75
C GLY A 148 0.98 -2.71 7.79
N HIS A 149 0.80 -3.26 8.98
CA HIS A 149 0.12 -2.54 10.05
C HIS A 149 0.91 -1.29 10.49
N TYR A 150 2.21 -1.43 10.79
CA TYR A 150 3.06 -0.29 11.16
C TYR A 150 3.12 0.78 10.06
N ASN A 151 3.35 0.35 8.82
CA ASN A 151 3.50 1.25 7.69
C ASN A 151 2.25 2.13 7.50
N HIS A 152 1.07 1.52 7.58
CA HIS A 152 -0.19 2.25 7.43
C HIS A 152 -0.47 3.18 8.61
N CYS A 153 -0.19 2.77 9.86
CA CYS A 153 -0.32 3.65 11.01
C CYS A 153 0.55 4.92 10.86
N LEU A 154 1.81 4.75 10.45
CA LEU A 154 2.70 5.88 10.19
C LEU A 154 2.19 6.75 9.03
N PHE A 155 1.73 6.11 7.95
CA PHE A 155 1.21 6.79 6.76
C PHE A 155 0.02 7.68 7.10
N TRP A 156 -0.99 7.17 7.81
CA TRP A 156 -2.16 7.96 8.18
C TRP A 156 -1.81 9.17 9.04
N ASN A 157 -0.93 9.01 10.00
CA ASN A 157 -0.53 10.08 10.91
C ASN A 157 0.29 11.18 10.21
N THR A 158 1.03 10.84 9.16
CA THR A 158 1.86 11.80 8.42
C THR A 158 1.12 12.49 7.28
N LEU A 159 -0.21 12.31 7.17
CA LEU A 159 -1.07 12.99 6.20
C LEU A 159 -2.08 13.91 6.89
N CYS A 160 -2.53 14.92 6.17
CA CYS A 160 -3.59 15.82 6.61
C CYS A 160 -4.26 16.49 5.41
N ASN A 161 -5.35 17.22 5.68
CA ASN A 161 -5.95 18.12 4.69
C ASN A 161 -4.89 19.10 4.15
N HIS A 162 -4.97 19.40 2.86
CA HIS A 162 -4.04 20.30 2.16
C HIS A 162 -3.82 21.63 2.88
N ASP A 163 -4.89 22.26 3.36
CA ASP A 163 -4.81 23.57 4.05
C ASP A 163 -4.05 23.49 5.38
N SER A 164 -3.90 22.30 5.93
CA SER A 164 -3.18 22.01 7.17
C SER A 164 -1.77 21.43 6.96
N SER A 165 -1.34 21.23 5.71
CA SER A 165 -0.04 20.62 5.40
C SER A 165 1.15 21.35 5.99
N GLY A 166 1.12 22.67 5.92
CA GLY A 166 2.17 23.53 6.52
C GLY A 166 3.54 23.39 5.86
N SER A 167 4.58 23.53 6.68
CA SER A 167 5.99 23.43 6.29
C SER A 167 6.78 22.69 7.36
N PRO A 168 7.92 22.08 7.02
CA PRO A 168 8.78 21.47 8.02
C PRO A 168 9.27 22.49 9.05
N SER A 169 9.52 22.02 10.26
CA SER A 169 10.16 22.84 11.29
C SER A 169 11.54 23.34 10.86
N PRO A 170 12.06 24.39 11.46
CA PRO A 170 13.41 24.88 11.15
C PRO A 170 14.50 23.81 11.31
N ALA A 171 14.34 22.91 12.28
CA ALA A 171 15.29 21.81 12.52
C ALA A 171 15.25 20.77 11.39
N LEU A 172 14.05 20.34 10.97
CA LEU A 172 13.89 19.41 9.87
C LEU A 172 14.28 20.04 8.53
N ALA A 173 13.91 21.31 8.29
CA ALA A 173 14.28 22.03 7.07
C ALA A 173 15.81 22.11 6.91
N LYS A 174 16.52 22.46 8.00
CA LYS A 174 17.97 22.48 8.02
C LYS A 174 18.57 21.09 7.71
N ALA A 175 18.02 20.04 8.32
CA ALA A 175 18.50 18.67 8.07
C ALA A 175 18.24 18.22 6.62
N ILE A 176 17.15 18.67 6.01
CA ILE A 176 16.85 18.44 4.58
C ILE A 176 17.88 19.17 3.71
N ASP A 177 18.16 20.42 3.97
CA ASP A 177 19.15 21.21 3.22
C ASP A 177 20.56 20.60 3.35
N GLU A 178 20.94 20.15 4.54
CA GLU A 178 22.23 19.49 4.78
C GLU A 178 22.37 18.14 4.05
N ALA A 179 21.28 17.37 3.97
CA ALA A 179 21.31 16.04 3.38
C ALA A 179 21.12 16.02 1.87
N PHE A 180 20.28 16.93 1.34
CA PHE A 180 19.82 16.90 -0.04
C PHE A 180 20.12 18.20 -0.82
N GLY A 181 20.52 19.27 -0.14
CA GLY A 181 20.77 20.57 -0.74
C GLY A 181 19.56 21.50 -0.75
N SER A 182 18.35 20.96 -0.90
CA SER A 182 17.10 21.72 -0.80
C SER A 182 15.88 20.79 -0.64
N MET A 183 14.74 21.37 -0.29
CA MET A 183 13.44 20.67 -0.27
C MET A 183 13.08 20.10 -1.64
N ASP A 184 13.32 20.85 -2.72
CA ASP A 184 12.98 20.41 -4.07
C ASP A 184 13.86 19.23 -4.52
N GLU A 185 15.15 19.25 -4.20
CA GLU A 185 16.05 18.14 -4.47
C GLU A 185 15.66 16.89 -3.64
N MET A 186 15.29 17.06 -2.38
CA MET A 186 14.76 15.98 -1.55
C MET A 186 13.50 15.36 -2.19
N LYS A 187 12.54 16.18 -2.61
CA LYS A 187 11.31 15.71 -3.29
C LYS A 187 11.63 15.01 -4.62
N ALA A 188 12.59 15.51 -5.40
CA ALA A 188 13.00 14.90 -6.66
C ALA A 188 13.65 13.51 -6.44
N GLN A 189 14.54 13.38 -5.45
CA GLN A 189 15.14 12.11 -5.07
C GLN A 189 14.12 11.13 -4.52
N PHE A 190 13.18 11.60 -3.70
CA PHE A 190 12.08 10.78 -3.19
C PHE A 190 11.18 10.29 -4.32
N ALA A 191 10.81 11.16 -5.27
CA ALA A 191 10.00 10.79 -6.42
C ALA A 191 10.71 9.75 -7.31
N THR A 192 12.02 9.91 -7.53
CA THR A 192 12.84 8.93 -8.26
C THR A 192 12.82 7.57 -7.56
N THR A 193 13.00 7.55 -6.24
CA THR A 193 12.97 6.33 -5.43
C THR A 193 11.58 5.69 -5.47
N ALA A 194 10.52 6.46 -5.26
CA ALA A 194 9.13 5.97 -5.26
C ALA A 194 8.71 5.39 -6.63
N ALA A 195 9.07 6.06 -7.72
CA ALA A 195 8.82 5.56 -9.07
C ALA A 195 9.66 4.31 -9.41
N GLY A 196 10.87 4.21 -8.83
CA GLY A 196 11.79 3.09 -9.03
C GLY A 196 11.43 1.82 -8.26
N VAL A 197 10.50 1.85 -7.32
CA VAL A 197 9.99 0.64 -6.65
C VAL A 197 9.24 -0.22 -7.67
N PHE A 198 9.82 -1.37 -7.98
CA PHE A 198 9.21 -2.31 -8.92
C PHE A 198 8.06 -3.07 -8.26
N GLY A 199 6.85 -2.95 -8.82
CA GLY A 199 5.65 -3.56 -8.26
C GLY A 199 5.14 -2.82 -7.04
N SER A 200 4.78 -3.58 -6.00
CA SER A 200 4.24 -3.08 -4.73
C SER A 200 5.34 -2.76 -3.74
N GLY A 201 5.20 -1.68 -3.00
CA GLY A 201 6.15 -1.30 -1.96
C GLY A 201 5.96 0.10 -1.44
N TRP A 202 7.01 0.64 -0.85
CA TRP A 202 7.00 1.94 -0.17
C TRP A 202 8.24 2.75 -0.51
N ALA A 203 8.13 4.06 -0.45
CA ALA A 203 9.26 4.99 -0.40
C ALA A 203 9.29 5.69 0.96
N TRP A 204 10.47 5.86 1.51
CA TRP A 204 10.68 6.35 2.88
C TRP A 204 11.67 7.51 2.92
N LEU A 205 11.35 8.52 3.71
CA LEU A 205 12.28 9.49 4.25
C LEU A 205 12.51 9.14 5.72
N GLY A 206 13.75 9.07 6.16
CA GLY A 206 14.07 8.72 7.54
C GLY A 206 15.46 9.16 7.96
N CYS A 207 15.77 8.93 9.23
CA CYS A 207 17.05 9.28 9.83
C CYS A 207 17.89 8.00 10.06
N THR A 208 19.06 7.95 9.48
CA THR A 208 20.02 6.87 9.64
C THR A 208 20.69 6.90 11.01
N LYS A 209 21.37 5.84 11.38
CA LYS A 209 22.01 5.71 12.69
C LYS A 209 23.06 6.79 12.98
N ASP A 210 23.67 7.35 11.96
CA ASP A 210 24.63 8.48 12.04
C ASP A 210 23.94 9.86 12.08
N GLY A 211 22.61 9.89 12.23
CA GLY A 211 21.84 11.11 12.43
C GLY A 211 21.53 11.87 11.15
N LYS A 212 21.79 11.31 9.97
CA LYS A 212 21.55 11.95 8.68
C LYS A 212 20.23 11.50 8.07
N LEU A 213 19.55 12.43 7.38
CA LEU A 213 18.40 12.07 6.57
C LEU A 213 18.81 11.26 5.34
N ALA A 214 18.01 10.27 5.01
CA ALA A 214 18.17 9.45 3.82
C ALA A 214 16.82 9.06 3.24
N ILE A 215 16.82 8.67 1.96
CA ILE A 215 15.67 8.15 1.24
C ILE A 215 15.96 6.72 0.81
N THR A 216 14.99 5.82 0.97
CA THR A 216 15.08 4.44 0.50
C THR A 216 13.72 3.91 0.04
N GLY A 217 13.73 2.93 -0.86
CA GLY A 217 12.55 2.17 -1.25
C GLY A 217 12.57 0.77 -0.65
N THR A 218 11.40 0.21 -0.37
CA THR A 218 11.25 -1.17 0.11
C THR A 218 10.18 -1.91 -0.68
N PRO A 219 10.33 -3.21 -0.93
CA PRO A 219 9.31 -4.02 -1.57
C PRO A 219 8.22 -4.42 -0.56
N ASN A 220 7.01 -4.66 -1.07
CA ASN A 220 5.87 -5.17 -0.32
C ASN A 220 5.58 -4.34 0.95
N GLN A 221 5.59 -4.98 2.12
CA GLN A 221 5.35 -4.32 3.41
C GLN A 221 6.63 -4.22 4.27
N ASP A 222 7.79 -4.39 3.65
CA ASP A 222 9.06 -4.13 4.33
C ASP A 222 9.17 -2.64 4.69
N ASN A 223 9.85 -2.38 5.79
CA ASN A 223 10.20 -1.03 6.19
C ASN A 223 11.63 -0.96 6.75
N PRO A 224 12.21 0.25 6.86
CA PRO A 224 13.61 0.42 7.25
C PRO A 224 13.98 0.03 8.69
N LEU A 225 12.97 -0.30 9.54
CA LEU A 225 13.20 -0.78 10.91
C LEU A 225 13.48 -2.29 10.97
N MET A 226 13.17 -3.02 9.90
CA MET A 226 13.26 -4.48 9.89
C MET A 226 14.69 -4.96 9.68
N ASP A 227 15.18 -5.80 10.59
CA ASP A 227 16.45 -6.47 10.41
C ASP A 227 16.41 -7.40 9.19
N GLY A 228 17.30 -7.16 8.23
CA GLY A 228 17.39 -7.93 6.98
C GLY A 228 16.47 -7.47 5.86
N ALA A 229 15.80 -6.33 6.00
CA ALA A 229 15.18 -5.68 4.86
C ALA A 229 16.24 -5.18 3.85
N ALA A 230 15.95 -5.34 2.56
CA ALA A 230 16.87 -4.93 1.49
C ALA A 230 16.77 -3.42 1.21
N CYS A 231 17.13 -2.60 2.20
CA CYS A 231 17.07 -1.14 2.13
C CYS A 231 18.09 -0.51 3.08
N THR A 232 18.21 0.82 3.05
CA THR A 232 18.95 1.57 4.05
C THR A 232 18.24 1.49 5.40
N ALA A 233 18.89 0.93 6.42
CA ALA A 233 18.36 0.89 7.78
C ALA A 233 18.31 2.31 8.35
N MET A 234 17.12 2.73 8.78
CA MET A 234 16.87 4.06 9.34
C MET A 234 15.57 4.09 10.13
N VAL A 235 15.36 5.13 10.89
CA VAL A 235 14.07 5.42 11.51
C VAL A 235 13.22 6.23 10.53
N PRO A 236 12.14 5.68 9.97
CA PRO A 236 11.29 6.38 9.02
C PRO A 236 10.49 7.48 9.73
N ILE A 237 10.43 8.67 9.13
CA ILE A 237 9.64 9.81 9.59
C ILE A 237 8.47 10.13 8.66
N LEU A 238 8.56 9.65 7.40
CA LEU A 238 7.54 9.80 6.37
C LEU A 238 7.62 8.58 5.43
N GLY A 239 6.48 8.04 5.08
CA GLY A 239 6.34 6.96 4.11
C GLY A 239 5.33 7.30 3.02
N LEU A 240 5.54 6.78 1.81
CA LEU A 240 4.59 6.82 0.71
C LEU A 240 4.31 5.40 0.25
N ASP A 241 3.05 5.01 0.33
CA ASP A 241 2.56 3.75 -0.22
C ASP A 241 2.50 3.84 -1.76
N VAL A 242 3.27 2.99 -2.44
CA VAL A 242 3.24 2.88 -3.91
C VAL A 242 2.67 1.55 -4.40
N TRP A 243 1.97 0.83 -3.53
CA TRP A 243 1.06 -0.24 -3.94
C TRP A 243 -0.05 0.35 -4.82
N GLU A 244 -0.50 -0.40 -5.83
CA GLU A 244 -1.55 0.10 -6.74
C GLU A 244 -2.86 0.44 -6.01
N HIS A 245 -3.20 -0.27 -4.94
CA HIS A 245 -4.39 0.01 -4.15
C HIS A 245 -4.41 1.43 -3.53
N ALA A 246 -3.25 2.04 -3.34
CA ALA A 246 -3.14 3.38 -2.76
C ALA A 246 -3.48 4.50 -3.75
N TYR A 247 -3.49 4.23 -5.08
CA TYR A 247 -3.66 5.28 -6.07
C TYR A 247 -4.47 4.90 -7.32
N TYR A 248 -4.73 3.61 -7.57
CA TYR A 248 -5.23 3.14 -8.87
C TYR A 248 -6.63 3.67 -9.22
N LEU A 249 -7.54 3.84 -8.23
CA LEU A 249 -8.88 4.35 -8.49
C LEU A 249 -8.86 5.75 -9.12
N LYS A 250 -7.93 6.62 -8.70
CA LYS A 250 -7.81 7.98 -9.19
C LYS A 250 -6.78 8.13 -10.31
N TYR A 251 -5.63 7.54 -10.17
CA TYR A 251 -4.48 7.78 -11.05
C TYR A 251 -4.23 6.66 -12.07
N GLN A 252 -4.82 5.48 -11.91
CA GLN A 252 -4.59 4.29 -12.73
C GLN A 252 -3.07 4.02 -12.85
N ASN A 253 -2.54 3.93 -14.05
CA ASN A 253 -1.11 3.69 -14.31
C ASN A 253 -0.22 4.94 -14.12
N ARG A 254 -0.80 6.10 -13.77
CA ARG A 254 -0.06 7.36 -13.64
C ARG A 254 0.54 7.54 -12.24
N ARG A 255 1.30 6.56 -11.76
CA ARG A 255 1.99 6.62 -10.45
C ARG A 255 2.79 7.92 -10.24
N PRO A 256 3.51 8.49 -11.24
CA PRO A 256 4.22 9.75 -11.05
C PRO A 256 3.32 10.93 -10.66
N GLU A 257 2.08 10.98 -11.17
CA GLU A 257 1.13 12.03 -10.79
C GLU A 257 0.68 11.88 -9.33
N TYR A 258 0.44 10.66 -8.87
CA TYR A 258 0.16 10.37 -7.47
C TYR A 258 1.31 10.79 -6.56
N ILE A 259 2.56 10.45 -6.91
CA ILE A 259 3.76 10.84 -6.15
C ILE A 259 3.86 12.37 -6.06
N THR A 260 3.56 13.08 -7.13
CA THR A 260 3.53 14.55 -7.13
C THR A 260 2.39 15.09 -6.26
N ALA A 261 1.20 14.52 -6.33
CA ALA A 261 0.04 14.94 -5.58
C ALA A 261 0.21 14.75 -4.06
N PHE A 262 0.92 13.69 -3.65
CA PHE A 262 1.19 13.35 -2.26
C PHE A 262 1.75 14.51 -1.43
N TRP A 263 2.64 15.32 -1.98
CA TRP A 263 3.26 16.43 -1.26
C TRP A 263 2.28 17.51 -0.80
N ASN A 264 1.08 17.56 -1.37
CA ASN A 264 0.04 18.50 -0.98
C ASN A 264 -0.70 18.09 0.30
N VAL A 265 -0.55 16.85 0.73
CA VAL A 265 -1.27 16.30 1.89
C VAL A 265 -0.35 15.80 2.99
N VAL A 266 0.96 16.06 2.90
CA VAL A 266 1.93 15.73 3.94
C VAL A 266 1.70 16.63 5.16
N ASN A 267 1.53 16.04 6.33
CA ASN A 267 1.46 16.73 7.61
C ASN A 267 2.88 17.05 8.12
N TRP A 268 3.43 18.17 7.67
CA TRP A 268 4.79 18.55 8.02
C TRP A 268 5.01 18.80 9.52
N ALA A 269 3.96 19.13 10.27
CA ALA A 269 4.06 19.25 11.72
C ALA A 269 4.38 17.88 12.36
N VAL A 270 3.63 16.84 11.99
CA VAL A 270 3.86 15.48 12.50
C VAL A 270 5.19 14.90 11.98
N VAL A 271 5.54 15.15 10.72
CA VAL A 271 6.84 14.70 10.16
C VAL A 271 8.00 15.34 10.91
N SER A 272 7.87 16.63 11.27
CA SER A 272 8.87 17.34 12.08
C SER A 272 8.96 16.78 13.51
N GLU A 273 7.82 16.50 14.14
CA GLU A 273 7.78 15.85 15.45
C GLU A 273 8.45 14.47 15.41
N ASN A 274 8.14 13.64 14.40
CA ASN A 274 8.77 12.34 14.19
C ASN A 274 10.30 12.47 14.09
N TYR A 275 10.78 13.50 13.41
CA TYR A 275 12.21 13.77 13.30
C TYR A 275 12.81 14.20 14.65
N GLU A 276 12.26 15.25 15.28
CA GLU A 276 12.86 15.88 16.45
C GLU A 276 12.77 15.03 17.71
N MET A 277 11.60 14.40 17.93
CA MET A 277 11.35 13.65 19.16
C MET A 277 11.89 12.22 19.12
N TYR A 278 12.04 11.65 17.93
CA TYR A 278 12.39 10.24 17.80
C TYR A 278 13.59 10.01 16.90
N ALA A 279 13.48 10.24 15.60
CA ALA A 279 14.43 9.75 14.61
C ALA A 279 15.83 10.37 14.75
N SER A 280 15.94 11.67 15.02
CA SER A 280 17.22 12.35 15.28
C SER A 280 17.93 11.85 16.54
N GLN A 281 17.17 11.21 17.45
CA GLN A 281 17.69 10.61 18.68
C GLN A 281 17.93 9.09 18.54
N GLY A 282 17.80 8.54 17.33
CA GLY A 282 17.93 7.10 17.08
C GLY A 282 16.80 6.25 17.66
N LYS A 283 15.67 6.85 18.03
CA LYS A 283 14.49 6.17 18.56
C LYS A 283 13.49 5.92 17.45
N GLY A 284 12.87 4.74 17.43
CA GLY A 284 11.78 4.45 16.51
C GLY A 284 10.56 5.33 16.78
N VAL A 285 9.87 5.73 15.71
CA VAL A 285 8.62 6.51 15.82
C VAL A 285 7.52 5.57 16.32
N PRO A 286 6.90 5.84 17.48
CA PRO A 286 5.80 5.05 17.98
C PRO A 286 4.54 5.30 17.16
N VAL A 287 3.74 4.27 16.96
CA VAL A 287 2.44 4.35 16.32
C VAL A 287 1.38 3.67 17.19
N VAL A 288 0.15 4.15 17.10
CA VAL A 288 -1.01 3.49 17.75
C VAL A 288 -1.56 2.44 16.77
N GLY A 289 -1.70 1.21 17.28
CA GLY A 289 -2.21 0.14 16.43
C GLY A 289 -2.34 -1.21 17.15
#